data_250b602ffa403750c7db70f9304c8098
#
_entry.id   250b602ffa403750c7db70f9304c8098
#
_cell.length_a   1.000
_cell.length_b   1.000
_cell.length_c   1.000
_cell.angle_alpha   90.00
_cell.angle_beta   90.00
_cell.angle_gamma   90.00
#
_symmetry.space_group_name_H-M   'P 1'
#
loop_
_entity.id
_entity.type
_entity.pdbx_description
1 polymer ?
#
loop_
_entity_poly.entity_id
_entity_poly.type
_entity_poly.pdbx_seq_one_letter_code
_entity_poly.pdbx_strand_id
1 'polypeptide(L)'
;MSRVKNLEASLLAFDSKNTEHFKQQLKLIHNSGIQNIHYDVMDGKNVPNVAFGTEWLKELYVDGFNVTVHFMVNKPRKYFNHFCTFPFNNLSFQPEPISKLNALLLLKKIRKNGRKCGLAFKPNTNLLKYKRLIKHCDFVTIMGVEPGFGGQEFLKDITLKNLRTINDIKKEINPNLIIELDGGVNFDVIKLTSKYVDTYVSGSFLLKQEKTQELLDFIKSI
;
A
#
# COMPACT_ATOMS: atom_id res chain seq x y z
N MET A 1 12.53 1.34 21.51
CA MET A 1 12.16 0.04 20.94
C MET A 1 11.95 0.22 19.44
N SER A 2 12.70 -0.50 18.58
CA SER A 2 12.44 -0.55 17.14
C SER A 2 11.04 -1.15 16.93
N ARG A 3 10.18 -0.49 16.14
CA ARG A 3 8.90 -1.10 15.74
C ARG A 3 9.21 -2.27 14.81
N VAL A 4 8.54 -3.40 15.03
CA VAL A 4 8.60 -4.54 14.11
C VAL A 4 8.14 -4.05 12.74
N LYS A 5 8.97 -4.26 11.72
CA LYS A 5 8.64 -3.91 10.33
C LYS A 5 7.70 -4.94 9.75
N ASN A 6 6.76 -4.49 8.92
CA ASN A 6 5.81 -5.34 8.24
C ASN A 6 6.13 -5.43 6.74
N LEU A 7 5.71 -6.53 6.13
CA LEU A 7 5.78 -6.75 4.67
C LEU A 7 4.39 -7.09 4.15
N GLU A 8 3.99 -6.41 3.08
CA GLU A 8 2.79 -6.72 2.30
C GLU A 8 3.20 -7.19 0.90
N ALA A 9 2.57 -8.26 0.42
CA ALA A 9 2.78 -8.73 -0.95
C ALA A 9 1.82 -7.99 -1.90
N SER A 10 2.36 -7.21 -2.85
CA SER A 10 1.54 -6.57 -3.90
C SER A 10 1.16 -7.58 -4.95
N LEU A 11 -0.14 -7.79 -5.13
CA LEU A 11 -0.69 -8.71 -6.14
C LEU A 11 -0.58 -8.16 -7.57
N LEU A 12 -0.24 -6.89 -7.75
CA LEU A 12 -0.06 -6.30 -9.09
C LEU A 12 1.02 -7.01 -9.91
N ALA A 13 1.98 -7.65 -9.25
CA ALA A 13 3.03 -8.42 -9.91
C ALA A 13 2.61 -9.86 -10.26
N PHE A 14 1.46 -10.33 -9.78
CA PHE A 14 0.99 -11.70 -9.95
C PHE A 14 0.24 -11.85 -11.27
N ASP A 15 0.24 -13.07 -11.83
CA ASP A 15 -0.46 -13.37 -13.08
C ASP A 15 -1.98 -13.56 -12.86
N SER A 16 -2.68 -12.46 -12.64
CA SER A 16 -4.13 -12.45 -12.41
C SER A 16 -4.97 -12.89 -13.64
N LYS A 17 -4.36 -13.00 -14.81
CA LYS A 17 -5.03 -13.48 -16.04
C LYS A 17 -5.14 -14.99 -16.05
N ASN A 18 -4.23 -15.70 -15.39
CA ASN A 18 -4.27 -17.13 -15.21
C ASN A 18 -4.66 -17.46 -13.76
N THR A 19 -5.94 -17.78 -13.55
CA THR A 19 -6.50 -18.04 -12.22
C THR A 19 -5.76 -19.13 -11.46
N GLU A 20 -5.37 -20.22 -12.11
CA GLU A 20 -4.65 -21.33 -11.46
C GLU A 20 -3.25 -20.88 -11.03
N HIS A 21 -2.53 -20.21 -11.90
CA HIS A 21 -1.20 -19.68 -11.60
C HIS A 21 -1.26 -18.63 -10.49
N PHE A 22 -2.27 -17.73 -10.52
CA PHE A 22 -2.49 -16.75 -9.45
C PHE A 22 -2.68 -17.41 -8.09
N LYS A 23 -3.52 -18.46 -8.01
CA LYS A 23 -3.73 -19.22 -6.77
C LYS A 23 -2.48 -19.94 -6.29
N GLN A 24 -1.69 -20.49 -7.19
CA GLN A 24 -0.40 -21.08 -6.83
C GLN A 24 0.56 -20.04 -6.24
N GLN A 25 0.63 -18.85 -6.82
CA GLN A 25 1.43 -17.75 -6.30
C GLN A 25 0.95 -17.29 -4.91
N LEU A 26 -0.37 -17.16 -4.70
CA LEU A 26 -0.95 -16.87 -3.38
C LEU A 26 -0.56 -17.92 -2.33
N LYS A 27 -0.66 -19.20 -2.69
CA LYS A 27 -0.27 -20.31 -1.81
C LYS A 27 1.21 -20.26 -1.44
N LEU A 28 2.09 -19.92 -2.37
CA LEU A 28 3.53 -19.75 -2.12
C LEU A 28 3.78 -18.61 -1.12
N ILE A 29 3.12 -17.47 -1.28
CA ILE A 29 3.21 -16.33 -0.37
C ILE A 29 2.71 -16.70 1.03
N HIS A 30 1.55 -17.35 1.12
CA HIS A 30 1.01 -17.83 2.41
C HIS A 30 1.96 -18.80 3.12
N ASN A 31 2.49 -19.77 2.40
CA ASN A 31 3.43 -20.76 2.95
C ASN A 31 4.77 -20.15 3.40
N SER A 32 5.17 -19.01 2.83
CA SER A 32 6.35 -18.27 3.29
C SER A 32 6.11 -17.46 4.57
N GLY A 33 4.87 -17.45 5.10
CA GLY A 33 4.49 -16.72 6.31
C GLY A 33 4.11 -15.25 6.08
N ILE A 34 3.96 -14.79 4.84
CA ILE A 34 3.40 -13.47 4.55
C ILE A 34 1.88 -13.55 4.68
N GLN A 35 1.33 -12.78 5.61
CA GLN A 35 -0.10 -12.71 5.88
C GLN A 35 -0.76 -11.43 5.37
N ASN A 36 0.03 -10.46 4.91
CA ASN A 36 -0.49 -9.16 4.50
C ASN A 36 -0.38 -9.01 2.98
N ILE A 37 -1.49 -8.63 2.37
CA ILE A 37 -1.64 -8.42 0.93
C ILE A 37 -1.90 -6.96 0.63
N HIS A 38 -1.21 -6.41 -0.36
CA HIS A 38 -1.49 -5.12 -0.96
C HIS A 38 -2.25 -5.31 -2.27
N TYR A 39 -3.46 -4.73 -2.33
CA TYR A 39 -4.44 -4.97 -3.39
C TYR A 39 -4.70 -3.68 -4.18
N ASP A 40 -4.02 -3.54 -5.32
CA ASP A 40 -4.03 -2.34 -6.15
C ASP A 40 -5.25 -2.27 -7.07
N VAL A 41 -6.12 -1.27 -6.88
CA VAL A 41 -7.32 -1.05 -7.69
C VAL A 41 -7.12 0.18 -8.58
N MET A 42 -7.19 -0.02 -9.89
CA MET A 42 -6.91 1.00 -10.90
C MET A 42 -8.04 1.09 -11.91
N ASP A 43 -8.39 2.32 -12.35
CA ASP A 43 -9.52 2.58 -13.25
C ASP A 43 -9.10 3.06 -14.66
N GLY A 44 -7.83 3.09 -14.98
CA GLY A 44 -7.31 3.59 -16.26
C GLY A 44 -7.48 5.11 -16.46
N LYS A 45 -7.93 5.85 -15.44
CA LYS A 45 -8.19 7.30 -15.49
C LYS A 45 -7.27 8.10 -14.58
N ASN A 46 -7.05 7.61 -13.36
CA ASN A 46 -6.12 8.24 -12.43
C ASN A 46 -4.67 7.80 -12.67
N VAL A 47 -4.50 6.59 -13.17
CA VAL A 47 -3.23 5.98 -13.58
C VAL A 47 -3.44 5.27 -14.93
N PRO A 48 -2.37 5.07 -15.75
CA PRO A 48 -2.50 4.53 -17.12
C PRO A 48 -2.69 3.01 -17.18
N ASN A 49 -3.21 2.38 -16.12
CA ASN A 49 -3.46 0.94 -16.06
C ASN A 49 -4.84 0.66 -15.47
N VAL A 50 -5.38 -0.53 -15.74
CA VAL A 50 -6.58 -1.09 -15.12
C VAL A 50 -6.16 -2.35 -14.38
N ALA A 51 -6.48 -2.42 -13.08
CA ALA A 51 -6.17 -3.57 -12.25
C ALA A 51 -7.29 -3.79 -11.23
N PHE A 52 -7.43 -4.98 -10.78
CA PHE A 52 -8.32 -5.53 -9.76
C PHE A 52 -9.65 -4.78 -9.48
N GLY A 53 -10.75 -5.52 -9.57
CA GLY A 53 -12.06 -5.17 -8.99
C GLY A 53 -12.24 -5.79 -7.60
N THR A 54 -13.37 -6.44 -7.37
CA THR A 54 -13.67 -7.08 -6.08
C THR A 54 -13.56 -8.61 -6.12
N GLU A 55 -13.15 -9.16 -7.25
CA GLU A 55 -13.21 -10.59 -7.58
C GLU A 55 -12.47 -11.50 -6.61
N TRP A 56 -11.34 -11.05 -6.08
CA TRP A 56 -10.47 -11.86 -5.19
C TRP A 56 -10.67 -11.60 -3.70
N LEU A 57 -11.38 -10.53 -3.30
CA LEU A 57 -11.43 -10.09 -1.90
C LEU A 57 -12.01 -11.14 -0.94
N LYS A 58 -13.02 -11.89 -1.38
CA LYS A 58 -13.63 -12.95 -0.54
C LYS A 58 -12.68 -14.12 -0.35
N GLU A 59 -12.00 -14.54 -1.42
CA GLU A 59 -11.04 -15.66 -1.41
C GLU A 59 -9.85 -15.33 -0.51
N LEU A 60 -9.24 -14.16 -0.69
CA LEU A 60 -8.14 -13.69 0.15
C LEU A 60 -8.52 -13.65 1.65
N TYR A 61 -9.75 -13.24 1.96
CA TYR A 61 -10.24 -13.22 3.34
C TYR A 61 -10.42 -14.63 3.91
N VAL A 62 -10.99 -15.55 3.13
CA VAL A 62 -11.17 -16.97 3.53
C VAL A 62 -9.82 -17.64 3.74
N ASP A 63 -8.82 -17.32 2.93
CA ASP A 63 -7.45 -17.82 3.06
C ASP A 63 -6.68 -17.20 4.24
N GLY A 64 -7.31 -16.30 5.01
CA GLY A 64 -6.74 -15.71 6.23
C GLY A 64 -5.81 -14.53 6.01
N PHE A 65 -5.79 -13.93 4.81
CA PHE A 65 -4.98 -12.75 4.55
C PHE A 65 -5.59 -11.46 5.14
N ASN A 66 -4.71 -10.61 5.65
CA ASN A 66 -5.01 -9.20 5.92
C ASN A 66 -4.85 -8.39 4.64
N VAL A 67 -5.92 -7.77 4.16
CA VAL A 67 -5.90 -7.07 2.87
C VAL A 67 -5.90 -5.56 3.07
N THR A 68 -4.89 -4.90 2.52
CA THR A 68 -4.84 -3.44 2.34
C THR A 68 -5.22 -3.11 0.90
N VAL A 69 -6.38 -2.49 0.70
CA VAL A 69 -6.84 -2.04 -0.62
C VAL A 69 -6.25 -0.66 -0.91
N HIS A 70 -5.62 -0.49 -2.06
CA HIS A 70 -5.07 0.79 -2.53
C HIS A 70 -5.84 1.29 -3.76
N PHE A 71 -6.61 2.37 -3.59
CA PHE A 71 -7.37 2.99 -4.67
C PHE A 71 -6.53 4.00 -5.46
N MET A 72 -6.13 3.62 -6.64
CA MET A 72 -5.55 4.49 -7.68
C MET A 72 -6.62 4.86 -8.71
N VAL A 73 -7.73 5.43 -8.27
CA VAL A 73 -8.94 5.68 -9.09
C VAL A 73 -9.39 7.14 -9.02
N ASN A 74 -10.02 7.62 -10.08
CA ASN A 74 -10.46 9.02 -10.19
C ASN A 74 -11.65 9.38 -9.24
N LYS A 75 -12.50 8.39 -8.90
CA LYS A 75 -13.67 8.60 -8.03
C LYS A 75 -13.66 7.64 -6.81
N PRO A 76 -12.71 7.79 -5.85
CA PRO A 76 -12.51 6.80 -4.78
C PRO A 76 -13.74 6.58 -3.89
N ARG A 77 -14.59 7.60 -3.69
CA ARG A 77 -15.85 7.45 -2.94
C ARG A 77 -16.85 6.51 -3.64
N LYS A 78 -16.93 6.54 -4.99
CA LYS A 78 -17.77 5.62 -5.74
C LYS A 78 -17.28 4.19 -5.61
N TYR A 79 -15.97 3.99 -5.74
CA TYR A 79 -15.35 2.68 -5.53
C TYR A 79 -15.57 2.17 -4.10
N PHE A 80 -15.34 3.00 -3.09
CA PHE A 80 -15.58 2.60 -1.70
C PHE A 80 -17.02 2.14 -1.44
N ASN A 81 -18.04 2.81 -2.01
CA ASN A 81 -19.44 2.40 -1.85
C ASN A 81 -19.72 0.98 -2.37
N HIS A 82 -18.96 0.53 -3.38
CA HIS A 82 -19.05 -0.85 -3.88
C HIS A 82 -18.19 -1.80 -3.05
N PHE A 83 -16.95 -1.44 -2.78
CA PHE A 83 -15.98 -2.27 -2.06
C PHE A 83 -16.34 -2.50 -0.60
N CYS A 84 -17.03 -1.57 0.06
CA CYS A 84 -17.32 -1.67 1.50
C CYS A 84 -18.21 -2.87 1.89
N THR A 85 -18.85 -3.52 0.93
CA THR A 85 -19.62 -4.76 1.13
C THR A 85 -18.77 -6.03 1.09
N PHE A 86 -17.48 -5.92 0.72
CA PHE A 86 -16.53 -7.02 0.68
C PHE A 86 -15.56 -6.96 1.87
N PRO A 87 -14.99 -8.11 2.29
CA PRO A 87 -14.05 -8.14 3.38
C PRO A 87 -12.67 -7.59 2.96
N PHE A 88 -12.13 -6.67 3.73
CA PHE A 88 -10.74 -6.19 3.70
C PHE A 88 -10.46 -5.39 4.98
N ASN A 89 -9.20 -5.17 5.34
CA ASN A 89 -8.80 -4.62 6.63
C ASN A 89 -8.50 -3.12 6.56
N ASN A 90 -7.74 -2.70 5.56
CA ASN A 90 -7.24 -1.34 5.43
C ASN A 90 -7.57 -0.78 4.04
N LEU A 91 -7.69 0.55 3.93
CA LEU A 91 -7.87 1.21 2.64
C LEU A 91 -7.08 2.51 2.58
N SER A 92 -6.22 2.63 1.57
CA SER A 92 -5.61 3.89 1.15
C SER A 92 -6.18 4.35 -0.20
N PHE A 93 -6.14 5.65 -0.44
CA PHE A 93 -6.49 6.21 -1.74
C PHE A 93 -5.62 7.43 -2.06
N GLN A 94 -5.45 7.70 -3.34
CA GLN A 94 -4.75 8.89 -3.81
C GLN A 94 -5.67 10.11 -3.67
N PRO A 95 -5.29 11.17 -2.92
CA PRO A 95 -6.15 12.33 -2.69
C PRO A 95 -6.13 13.34 -3.82
N GLU A 96 -5.18 13.25 -4.75
CA GLU A 96 -4.97 14.25 -5.80
C GLU A 96 -6.18 14.49 -6.71
N PRO A 97 -6.97 13.45 -7.10
CA PRO A 97 -8.09 13.65 -8.02
C PRO A 97 -9.34 14.26 -7.35
N ILE A 98 -9.35 14.47 -6.04
CA ILE A 98 -10.54 14.95 -5.31
C ILE A 98 -10.23 16.14 -4.41
N SER A 99 -11.27 16.90 -4.02
CA SER A 99 -11.09 17.99 -3.07
C SER A 99 -10.72 17.49 -1.68
N LYS A 100 -10.00 18.29 -0.91
CA LYS A 100 -9.61 17.95 0.47
C LYS A 100 -10.82 17.66 1.37
N LEU A 101 -11.94 18.35 1.15
CA LEU A 101 -13.18 18.08 1.90
C LEU A 101 -13.71 16.68 1.57
N ASN A 102 -13.76 16.31 0.29
CA ASN A 102 -14.19 14.98 -0.12
C ASN A 102 -13.24 13.88 0.39
N ALA A 103 -11.93 14.15 0.41
CA ALA A 103 -10.95 13.23 0.98
C ALA A 103 -11.20 13.03 2.50
N LEU A 104 -11.42 14.12 3.26
CA LEU A 104 -11.74 14.03 4.69
C LEU A 104 -13.03 13.24 4.95
N LEU A 105 -14.06 13.50 4.18
CA LEU A 105 -15.34 12.79 4.30
C LEU A 105 -15.19 11.30 3.97
N LEU A 106 -14.34 10.95 3.01
CA LEU A 106 -14.06 9.57 2.67
C LEU A 106 -13.27 8.87 3.77
N LEU A 107 -12.22 9.48 4.33
CA LEU A 107 -11.47 8.94 5.48
C LEU A 107 -12.42 8.63 6.65
N LYS A 108 -13.30 9.59 7.01
CA LYS A 108 -14.31 9.38 8.07
C LYS A 108 -15.25 8.22 7.74
N LYS A 109 -15.67 8.10 6.48
CA LYS A 109 -16.58 7.02 6.04
C LYS A 109 -15.91 5.65 6.12
N ILE A 110 -14.64 5.52 5.71
CA ILE A 110 -13.85 4.29 5.81
C ILE A 110 -13.75 3.85 7.27
N ARG A 111 -13.37 4.78 8.16
CA ARG A 111 -13.25 4.51 9.60
C ARG A 111 -14.58 4.12 10.24
N LYS A 112 -15.69 4.80 9.90
CA LYS A 112 -17.03 4.44 10.36
C LYS A 112 -17.45 3.04 9.94
N ASN A 113 -16.88 2.53 8.85
CA ASN A 113 -17.10 1.18 8.34
C ASN A 113 -16.18 0.13 9.01
N GLY A 114 -15.45 0.50 10.08
CA GLY A 114 -14.60 -0.40 10.86
C GLY A 114 -13.21 -0.68 10.28
N ARG A 115 -12.77 0.09 9.26
CA ARG A 115 -11.49 -0.14 8.58
C ARG A 115 -10.47 0.94 8.92
N LYS A 116 -9.19 0.59 8.92
CA LYS A 116 -8.11 1.59 8.96
C LYS A 116 -8.09 2.35 7.63
N CYS A 117 -7.85 3.65 7.72
CA CYS A 117 -7.85 4.52 6.55
C CYS A 117 -6.53 5.25 6.35
N GLY A 118 -6.08 5.32 5.09
CA GLY A 118 -4.83 5.96 4.69
C GLY A 118 -4.95 6.83 3.44
N LEU A 119 -3.89 7.61 3.22
CA LEU A 119 -3.68 8.34 1.98
C LEU A 119 -2.41 7.81 1.31
N ALA A 120 -2.48 7.58 0.00
CA ALA A 120 -1.33 7.21 -0.81
C ALA A 120 -0.89 8.40 -1.67
N PHE A 121 0.39 8.72 -1.67
CA PHE A 121 0.93 9.90 -2.35
C PHE A 121 1.86 9.52 -3.49
N LYS A 122 1.58 10.05 -4.67
CA LYS A 122 2.45 9.96 -5.85
C LYS A 122 3.81 10.63 -5.56
N PRO A 123 4.89 10.21 -6.24
CA PRO A 123 6.23 10.74 -5.98
C PRO A 123 6.30 12.28 -5.99
N ASN A 124 5.64 12.92 -6.94
CA ASN A 124 5.68 14.37 -7.14
C ASN A 124 4.65 15.14 -6.29
N THR A 125 3.90 14.50 -5.39
CA THR A 125 2.89 15.17 -4.57
C THR A 125 3.53 16.01 -3.45
N ASN A 126 3.09 17.26 -3.32
CA ASN A 126 3.49 18.10 -2.18
C ASN A 126 2.71 17.69 -0.92
N LEU A 127 3.33 16.90 -0.05
CA LEU A 127 2.74 16.34 1.18
C LEU A 127 2.27 17.42 2.17
N LEU A 128 2.96 18.57 2.24
CA LEU A 128 2.60 19.65 3.15
C LEU A 128 1.19 20.20 2.87
N LYS A 129 0.74 20.14 1.63
CA LYS A 129 -0.64 20.53 1.27
C LYS A 129 -1.71 19.64 1.91
N TYR A 130 -1.34 18.42 2.32
CA TYR A 130 -2.24 17.42 2.89
C TYR A 130 -2.06 17.20 4.40
N LYS A 131 -1.19 17.97 5.06
CA LYS A 131 -0.86 17.84 6.49
C LYS A 131 -2.11 17.72 7.39
N ARG A 132 -3.14 18.56 7.15
CA ARG A 132 -4.39 18.51 7.93
C ARG A 132 -5.19 17.22 7.70
N LEU A 133 -5.11 16.59 6.52
CA LEU A 133 -5.76 15.30 6.24
C LEU A 133 -4.99 14.15 6.86
N ILE A 134 -3.65 14.19 6.83
CA ILE A 134 -2.76 13.17 7.41
C ILE A 134 -3.03 12.99 8.92
N LYS A 135 -3.45 14.03 9.62
CA LYS A 135 -3.91 13.94 11.02
C LYS A 135 -5.04 12.91 11.24
N HIS A 136 -5.83 12.67 10.21
CA HIS A 136 -6.98 11.74 10.25
C HIS A 136 -6.66 10.36 9.67
N CYS A 137 -5.41 10.08 9.32
CA CYS A 137 -4.98 8.81 8.77
C CYS A 137 -4.46 7.88 9.86
N ASP A 138 -4.69 6.58 9.69
CA ASP A 138 -4.05 5.52 10.48
C ASP A 138 -2.69 5.16 9.86
N PHE A 139 -2.57 5.30 8.54
CA PHE A 139 -1.33 5.09 7.80
C PHE A 139 -1.23 6.02 6.58
N VAL A 140 -0.03 6.14 6.04
CA VAL A 140 0.26 6.86 4.79
C VAL A 140 1.18 6.02 3.93
N THR A 141 0.81 5.83 2.67
CA THR A 141 1.62 5.16 1.65
C THR A 141 2.41 6.19 0.86
N ILE A 142 3.73 6.11 0.89
CA ILE A 142 4.64 6.88 0.03
C ILE A 142 5.01 5.99 -1.15
N MET A 143 4.69 6.43 -2.35
CA MET A 143 5.03 5.67 -3.55
C MET A 143 6.50 5.87 -3.92
N GLY A 144 7.22 4.77 -4.03
CA GLY A 144 8.63 4.71 -4.42
C GLY A 144 8.83 4.67 -5.94
N VAL A 145 7.74 4.56 -6.69
CA VAL A 145 7.67 4.50 -8.16
C VAL A 145 6.49 5.30 -8.67
N GLU A 146 6.41 5.58 -9.97
CA GLU A 146 5.18 6.13 -10.55
C GLU A 146 4.06 5.07 -10.51
N PRO A 147 2.82 5.45 -10.09
CA PRO A 147 1.74 4.50 -9.95
C PRO A 147 1.26 3.97 -11.31
N GLY A 148 0.87 2.68 -11.34
CA GLY A 148 0.26 2.07 -12.52
C GLY A 148 0.86 0.74 -12.95
N PHE A 149 2.16 0.52 -12.80
CA PHE A 149 2.81 -0.71 -13.23
C PHE A 149 3.78 -1.24 -12.16
N GLY A 150 3.90 -2.57 -12.08
CA GLY A 150 4.90 -3.23 -11.25
C GLY A 150 6.29 -3.26 -11.89
N GLY A 151 7.33 -3.61 -11.11
CA GLY A 151 8.69 -3.86 -11.61
C GLY A 151 9.50 -2.62 -12.01
N GLN A 152 9.06 -1.43 -11.64
CA GLN A 152 9.74 -0.17 -11.92
C GLN A 152 10.95 0.06 -10.99
N GLU A 153 11.90 0.86 -11.47
CA GLU A 153 13.05 1.30 -10.68
C GLU A 153 12.64 2.27 -9.57
N PHE A 154 13.28 2.14 -8.41
CA PHE A 154 13.02 2.97 -7.24
C PHE A 154 13.47 4.43 -7.45
N LEU A 155 12.56 5.37 -7.30
CA LEU A 155 12.80 6.82 -7.42
C LEU A 155 13.44 7.37 -6.15
N LYS A 156 14.74 7.11 -5.98
CA LYS A 156 15.50 7.30 -4.74
C LYS A 156 15.36 8.69 -4.13
N ASP A 157 15.72 9.74 -4.85
CA ASP A 157 15.90 11.07 -4.26
C ASP A 157 14.57 11.70 -3.82
N ILE A 158 13.56 11.59 -4.68
CA ILE A 158 12.22 12.12 -4.37
C ILE A 158 11.55 11.32 -3.26
N THR A 159 11.73 10.00 -3.24
CA THR A 159 11.16 9.14 -2.20
C THR A 159 11.79 9.42 -0.84
N LEU A 160 13.12 9.56 -0.77
CA LEU A 160 13.80 9.94 0.47
C LEU A 160 13.38 11.32 0.98
N LYS A 161 13.19 12.29 0.08
CA LYS A 161 12.63 13.60 0.44
C LYS A 161 11.23 13.46 1.03
N ASN A 162 10.36 12.68 0.40
CA ASN A 162 8.99 12.46 0.86
C ASN A 162 8.95 11.72 2.20
N LEU A 163 9.80 10.69 2.39
CA LEU A 163 9.92 9.96 3.66
C LEU A 163 10.40 10.84 4.81
N ARG A 164 11.33 11.77 4.58
CA ARG A 164 11.73 12.77 5.58
C ARG A 164 10.56 13.68 5.93
N THR A 165 9.89 14.24 4.91
CA THR A 165 8.76 15.14 5.08
C THR A 165 7.61 14.49 5.86
N ILE A 166 7.22 13.25 5.50
CA ILE A 166 6.13 12.56 6.22
C ILE A 166 6.52 12.19 7.65
N ASN A 167 7.79 11.84 7.88
CA ASN A 167 8.29 11.57 9.23
C ASN A 167 8.25 12.83 10.12
N ASP A 168 8.54 14.01 9.59
CA ASP A 168 8.42 15.25 10.33
C ASP A 168 6.94 15.60 10.61
N ILE A 169 6.06 15.42 9.63
CA ILE A 169 4.61 15.54 9.82
C ILE A 169 4.11 14.56 10.90
N LYS A 170 4.56 13.28 10.87
CA LYS A 170 4.23 12.25 11.87
C LYS A 170 4.58 12.72 13.28
N LYS A 171 5.82 13.21 13.49
CA LYS A 171 6.27 13.70 14.80
C LYS A 171 5.44 14.86 15.31
N GLU A 172 5.04 15.77 14.42
CA GLU A 172 4.35 16.99 14.81
C GLU A 172 2.86 16.79 15.09
N ILE A 173 2.15 15.99 14.27
CA ILE A 173 0.67 15.97 14.32
C ILE A 173 0.04 14.60 14.50
N ASN A 174 0.77 13.50 14.26
CA ASN A 174 0.24 12.14 14.39
C ASN A 174 1.34 11.12 14.71
N PRO A 175 1.82 11.07 15.96
CA PRO A 175 2.94 10.19 16.35
C PRO A 175 2.68 8.68 16.12
N ASN A 176 1.41 8.28 16.04
CA ASN A 176 1.00 6.89 15.81
C ASN A 176 0.86 6.52 14.33
N LEU A 177 1.06 7.48 13.42
CA LEU A 177 0.96 7.25 11.98
C LEU A 177 1.89 6.11 11.55
N ILE A 178 1.38 5.16 10.79
CA ILE A 178 2.18 4.13 10.11
C ILE A 178 2.64 4.70 8.77
N ILE A 179 3.92 4.58 8.46
CA ILE A 179 4.49 4.97 7.17
C ILE A 179 4.75 3.72 6.35
N GLU A 180 4.07 3.60 5.22
CA GLU A 180 4.21 2.54 4.26
C GLU A 180 4.97 3.02 3.04
N LEU A 181 5.85 2.17 2.48
CA LEU A 181 6.56 2.41 1.23
C LEU A 181 6.12 1.39 0.20
N ASP A 182 5.58 1.87 -0.92
CA ASP A 182 5.08 1.04 -2.02
C ASP A 182 5.85 1.29 -3.31
N GLY A 183 6.39 0.22 -3.87
CA GLY A 183 7.10 0.22 -5.16
C GLY A 183 8.62 0.27 -5.06
N GLY A 184 9.27 -0.53 -5.90
CA GLY A 184 10.73 -0.63 -6.01
C GLY A 184 11.42 -1.30 -4.82
N VAL A 185 10.68 -1.91 -3.91
CA VAL A 185 11.21 -2.47 -2.65
C VAL A 185 12.07 -3.70 -2.89
N ASN A 186 13.31 -3.63 -2.39
CA ASN A 186 14.31 -4.69 -2.33
C ASN A 186 15.22 -4.48 -1.10
N PHE A 187 16.22 -5.32 -0.88
CA PHE A 187 17.12 -5.23 0.28
C PHE A 187 17.80 -3.86 0.42
N ASP A 188 18.27 -3.28 -0.67
CA ASP A 188 19.00 -2.00 -0.63
C ASP A 188 18.05 -0.84 -0.30
N VAL A 189 16.84 -0.85 -0.86
CA VAL A 189 15.80 0.13 -0.55
C VAL A 189 15.40 0.03 0.93
N ILE A 190 15.23 -1.18 1.46
CA ILE A 190 14.90 -1.38 2.88
C ILE A 190 16.02 -0.83 3.76
N LYS A 191 17.30 -1.17 3.51
CA LYS A 191 18.44 -0.62 4.26
C LYS A 191 18.45 0.90 4.27
N LEU A 192 18.18 1.50 3.11
CA LEU A 192 18.20 2.94 2.93
C LEU A 192 17.07 3.66 3.68
N THR A 193 15.90 3.02 3.81
CA THR A 193 14.64 3.65 4.26
C THR A 193 14.16 3.19 5.63
N SER A 194 14.77 2.17 6.23
CA SER A 194 14.30 1.49 7.44
C SER A 194 14.03 2.41 8.63
N LYS A 195 14.78 3.50 8.77
CA LYS A 195 14.56 4.49 9.85
C LYS A 195 13.26 5.30 9.72
N TYR A 196 12.62 5.29 8.54
CA TYR A 196 11.39 6.05 8.27
C TYR A 196 10.17 5.16 8.10
N VAL A 197 10.34 3.94 7.55
CA VAL A 197 9.27 3.09 7.06
C VAL A 197 8.88 2.05 8.12
N ASP A 198 7.59 1.88 8.34
CA ASP A 198 7.01 0.89 9.25
C ASP A 198 6.53 -0.35 8.46
N THR A 199 6.06 -0.19 7.21
CA THR A 199 5.53 -1.27 6.36
C THR A 199 6.09 -1.15 4.94
N TYR A 200 6.52 -2.26 4.37
CA TYR A 200 7.02 -2.35 2.99
C TYR A 200 6.03 -3.10 2.11
N VAL A 201 5.76 -2.58 0.92
CA VAL A 201 4.98 -3.26 -0.12
C VAL A 201 5.91 -3.73 -1.21
N SER A 202 5.96 -5.03 -1.47
CA SER A 202 6.83 -5.64 -2.47
C SER A 202 6.05 -6.59 -3.37
N GLY A 203 6.25 -6.51 -4.67
CA GLY A 203 5.59 -7.37 -5.66
C GLY A 203 6.60 -8.24 -6.42
N SER A 204 7.14 -7.74 -7.51
CA SER A 204 8.03 -8.48 -8.42
C SER A 204 9.28 -9.08 -7.76
N PHE A 205 9.75 -8.49 -6.68
CA PHE A 205 10.87 -9.01 -5.91
C PHE A 205 10.50 -10.30 -5.16
N LEU A 206 9.27 -10.38 -4.62
CA LEU A 206 8.76 -11.56 -3.90
C LEU A 206 8.48 -12.75 -4.82
N LEU A 207 8.18 -12.53 -6.10
CA LEU A 207 7.98 -13.63 -7.05
C LEU A 207 9.27 -14.40 -7.39
N LYS A 208 10.43 -13.89 -7.02
CA LYS A 208 11.71 -14.60 -7.06
C LYS A 208 11.80 -15.49 -5.82
N GLN A 209 11.23 -16.70 -5.90
CA GLN A 209 10.97 -17.64 -4.78
C GLN A 209 12.11 -17.78 -3.74
N GLU A 210 13.37 -17.78 -4.18
CA GLU A 210 14.54 -17.87 -3.30
C GLU A 210 14.71 -16.67 -2.38
N LYS A 211 14.08 -15.53 -2.68
CA LYS A 211 14.29 -14.26 -1.96
C LYS A 211 13.18 -13.91 -0.98
N THR A 212 12.06 -14.61 -1.01
CA THR A 212 10.91 -14.27 -0.14
C THR A 212 11.25 -14.50 1.33
N GLN A 213 11.81 -15.66 1.67
CA GLN A 213 12.20 -15.97 3.05
C GLN A 213 13.34 -15.08 3.52
N GLU A 214 14.36 -14.88 2.68
CA GLU A 214 15.48 -13.97 2.98
C GLU A 214 14.99 -12.54 3.27
N LEU A 215 14.02 -12.04 2.50
CA LEU A 215 13.46 -10.70 2.69
C LEU A 215 12.68 -10.59 4.01
N LEU A 216 11.89 -11.61 4.33
CA LEU A 216 11.17 -11.68 5.61
C LEU A 216 12.11 -11.68 6.80
N ASP A 217 13.13 -12.53 6.76
CA ASP A 217 14.11 -12.65 7.84
C ASP A 217 14.91 -11.34 7.99
N PHE A 218 15.25 -10.72 6.86
CA PHE A 218 15.92 -9.42 6.87
C PHE A 218 15.05 -8.33 7.50
N ILE A 219 13.77 -8.24 7.12
CA ILE A 219 12.83 -7.26 7.67
C ILE A 219 12.64 -7.46 9.19
N LYS A 220 12.60 -8.69 9.66
CA LYS A 220 12.50 -9.01 11.09
C LYS A 220 13.77 -8.66 11.87
N SER A 221 14.92 -8.58 11.19
CA SER A 221 16.23 -8.33 11.82
C SER A 221 16.54 -6.85 12.04
N ILE A 222 15.76 -5.93 11.46
CA ILE A 222 15.94 -4.47 11.49
C ILE A 222 14.76 -3.81 12.25
#